data_d8816f46312197030ec378b0d217c064
#
_entry.id   d8816f46312197030ec378b0d217c064
#
_cell.length_a   1.000
_cell.length_b   1.000
_cell.length_c   1.000
_cell.angle_alpha   90.00
_cell.angle_beta   90.00
_cell.angle_gamma   90.00
#
_symmetry.space_group_name_H-M   'P 1'
#
loop_
_entity.id
_entity.type
_entity.pdbx_description
1 polymer ?
#
loop_
_entity_poly.entity_id
_entity_poly.type
_entity_poly.pdbx_seq_one_letter_code
_entity_poly.pdbx_strand_id
1 'polypeptide(L)'
;MKTNQKGFTLVEIAIVLVIIGLLLGGILKGQEMITQAKIKNIISDFTGISAAFHGYQDRYRALPGDDAGANARWGATNGNGDGVVAGVYNTGPCVVTAETCSWWDHLRRSGFVAGAGISQPLNAVSGLVGVQTGGGEIPPAAITPVLGGVGGAGGFFGVMMCSANLPDKVAIATDTQMDDSVRTTGSVRGQLQTTNNPAIAADATGPAYAETGTNTYALCRLL
;
A
#
# COMPACT_ATOMS: atom_id res chain seq x y z
N MET A 1 32.28 16.94 -58.55
CA MET A 1 32.08 17.88 -57.43
C MET A 1 32.69 17.28 -56.19
N LYS A 2 33.77 17.88 -55.62
CA LYS A 2 34.36 17.43 -54.34
C LYS A 2 33.55 18.12 -53.21
N THR A 3 32.77 17.39 -52.45
CA THR A 3 32.14 17.86 -51.24
C THR A 3 33.19 18.08 -50.16
N ASN A 4 33.37 19.32 -49.70
CA ASN A 4 34.22 19.64 -48.57
C ASN A 4 33.53 19.08 -47.28
N GLN A 5 33.98 17.95 -46.82
CA GLN A 5 33.62 17.43 -45.51
C GLN A 5 34.36 18.24 -44.43
N LYS A 6 33.62 19.04 -43.66
CA LYS A 6 34.14 19.69 -42.46
C LYS A 6 34.14 18.64 -41.33
N GLY A 7 35.31 18.30 -40.83
CA GLY A 7 35.43 17.43 -39.66
C GLY A 7 35.11 18.18 -38.39
N PHE A 8 34.57 17.48 -37.37
CA PHE A 8 34.33 18.01 -36.03
C PHE A 8 35.68 18.33 -35.33
N THR A 9 35.68 19.44 -34.59
CA THR A 9 36.83 19.76 -33.74
C THR A 9 36.84 18.90 -32.46
N LEU A 10 38.02 18.64 -31.92
CA LEU A 10 38.19 17.91 -30.69
C LEU A 10 37.46 18.60 -29.48
N VAL A 11 37.41 19.93 -29.48
CA VAL A 11 36.76 20.76 -28.48
C VAL A 11 35.24 20.61 -28.53
N GLU A 12 34.62 20.57 -29.72
CA GLU A 12 33.18 20.37 -29.86
C GLU A 12 32.73 19.04 -29.28
N ILE A 13 33.45 17.97 -29.56
CA ILE A 13 33.13 16.64 -28.98
C ILE A 13 33.34 16.63 -27.46
N ALA A 14 34.43 17.25 -26.95
CA ALA A 14 34.70 17.31 -25.53
C ALA A 14 33.58 18.03 -24.75
N ILE A 15 33.08 19.17 -25.25
CA ILE A 15 31.98 19.91 -24.61
C ILE A 15 30.70 19.08 -24.58
N VAL A 16 30.36 18.42 -25.69
CA VAL A 16 29.17 17.57 -25.80
C VAL A 16 29.22 16.42 -24.79
N LEU A 17 30.36 15.74 -24.65
CA LEU A 17 30.53 14.63 -23.69
C LEU A 17 30.38 15.11 -22.24
N VAL A 18 30.89 16.28 -21.88
CA VAL A 18 30.72 16.87 -20.54
C VAL A 18 29.27 17.17 -20.26
N ILE A 19 28.54 17.80 -21.20
CA ILE A 19 27.13 18.14 -21.03
C ILE A 19 26.29 16.86 -20.88
N ILE A 20 26.51 15.84 -21.72
CA ILE A 20 25.80 14.56 -21.63
C ILE A 20 26.08 13.88 -20.29
N GLY A 21 27.33 13.87 -19.83
CA GLY A 21 27.70 13.30 -18.55
C GLY A 21 26.98 13.97 -17.36
N LEU A 22 26.92 15.30 -17.35
CA LEU A 22 26.19 16.07 -16.32
C LEU A 22 24.68 15.83 -16.37
N LEU A 23 24.09 15.77 -17.57
CA LEU A 23 22.66 15.51 -17.73
C LEU A 23 22.29 14.09 -17.27
N LEU A 24 23.04 13.07 -17.68
CA LEU A 24 22.80 11.69 -17.26
C LEU A 24 22.95 11.52 -15.73
N GLY A 25 23.98 12.11 -15.13
CA GLY A 25 24.17 12.09 -13.68
C GLY A 25 22.99 12.77 -12.94
N GLY A 26 22.53 13.90 -13.44
CA GLY A 26 21.37 14.62 -12.90
C GLY A 26 20.06 13.80 -12.98
N ILE A 27 19.82 13.14 -14.11
CA ILE A 27 18.63 12.30 -14.32
C ILE A 27 18.62 11.10 -13.36
N LEU A 28 19.74 10.38 -13.22
CA LEU A 28 19.84 9.23 -12.32
C LEU A 28 19.60 9.65 -10.87
N LYS A 29 20.19 10.75 -10.43
CA LYS A 29 19.97 11.27 -9.08
C LYS A 29 18.53 11.71 -8.84
N GLY A 30 17.89 12.31 -9.85
CA GLY A 30 16.48 12.70 -9.79
C GLY A 30 15.55 11.48 -9.64
N GLN A 31 15.80 10.39 -10.36
CA GLN A 31 15.03 9.14 -10.24
C GLN A 31 15.15 8.51 -8.84
N GLU A 32 16.34 8.53 -8.27
CA GLU A 32 16.56 8.05 -6.91
C GLU A 32 15.75 8.87 -5.88
N MET A 33 15.76 10.20 -6.01
CA MET A 33 14.99 11.08 -5.13
C MET A 33 13.48 10.83 -5.23
N ILE A 34 12.95 10.60 -6.44
CA ILE A 34 11.53 10.26 -6.65
C ILE A 34 11.21 8.93 -5.96
N THR A 35 12.07 7.92 -6.09
CA THR A 35 11.88 6.62 -5.43
C THR A 35 11.86 6.76 -3.91
N GLN A 36 12.79 7.52 -3.33
CA GLN A 36 12.81 7.80 -1.90
C GLN A 36 11.56 8.57 -1.42
N ALA A 37 11.05 9.50 -2.23
CA ALA A 37 9.80 10.20 -1.91
C ALA A 37 8.60 9.25 -1.90
N LYS A 38 8.51 8.31 -2.85
CA LYS A 38 7.46 7.27 -2.87
C LYS A 38 7.52 6.38 -1.63
N ILE A 39 8.70 5.91 -1.23
CA ILE A 39 8.89 5.10 -0.02
C ILE A 39 8.40 5.85 1.21
N LYS A 40 8.83 7.11 1.40
CA LYS A 40 8.41 7.93 2.53
C LYS A 40 6.89 8.16 2.56
N ASN A 41 6.26 8.38 1.41
CA ASN A 41 4.81 8.55 1.34
C ASN A 41 4.09 7.26 1.78
N ILE A 42 4.52 6.09 1.31
CA ILE A 42 3.91 4.80 1.69
C ILE A 42 4.08 4.54 3.20
N ILE A 43 5.26 4.81 3.77
CA ILE A 43 5.49 4.70 5.22
C ILE A 43 4.58 5.68 5.99
N SER A 44 4.43 6.91 5.47
CA SER A 44 3.54 7.91 6.05
C SER A 44 2.07 7.46 6.00
N ASP A 45 1.63 6.81 4.91
CA ASP A 45 0.29 6.25 4.79
C ASP A 45 0.05 5.17 5.84
N PHE A 46 0.98 4.20 5.99
CA PHE A 46 0.89 3.15 7.00
C PHE A 46 0.82 3.71 8.42
N THR A 47 1.67 4.65 8.75
CA THR A 47 1.70 5.24 10.10
C THR A 47 0.52 6.16 10.36
N GLY A 48 0.12 6.96 9.38
CA GLY A 48 -1.00 7.90 9.51
C GLY A 48 -2.34 7.18 9.65
N ILE A 49 -2.57 6.13 8.87
CA ILE A 49 -3.80 5.33 8.94
C ILE A 49 -3.85 4.52 10.25
N SER A 50 -2.72 3.97 10.69
CA SER A 50 -2.64 3.31 12.00
C SER A 50 -2.98 4.28 13.14
N ALA A 51 -2.46 5.50 13.11
CA ALA A 51 -2.80 6.52 14.09
C ALA A 51 -4.28 6.93 14.03
N ALA A 52 -4.85 7.05 12.82
CA ALA A 52 -6.27 7.35 12.62
C ALA A 52 -7.16 6.22 13.18
N PHE A 53 -6.79 4.96 12.95
CA PHE A 53 -7.47 3.79 13.47
C PHE A 53 -7.52 3.79 15.00
N HIS A 54 -6.38 3.90 15.65
CA HIS A 54 -6.31 3.93 17.12
C HIS A 54 -7.01 5.17 17.70
N GLY A 55 -6.89 6.33 17.05
CA GLY A 55 -7.61 7.54 17.46
C GLY A 55 -9.13 7.38 17.37
N TYR A 56 -9.62 6.69 16.34
CA TYR A 56 -11.04 6.36 16.20
C TYR A 56 -11.50 5.41 17.30
N GLN A 57 -10.77 4.30 17.52
CA GLN A 57 -11.08 3.34 18.58
C GLN A 57 -11.10 3.98 19.97
N ASP A 58 -10.14 4.84 20.26
CA ASP A 58 -10.07 5.51 21.56
C ASP A 58 -11.27 6.44 21.78
N ARG A 59 -11.67 7.18 20.76
CA ARG A 59 -12.75 8.16 20.84
C ARG A 59 -14.15 7.55 20.82
N TYR A 60 -14.36 6.52 20.00
CA TYR A 60 -15.71 5.97 19.74
C TYR A 60 -15.91 4.57 20.30
N ARG A 61 -14.84 3.91 20.79
CA ARG A 61 -14.85 2.54 21.32
C ARG A 61 -15.42 1.52 20.31
N ALA A 62 -15.21 1.78 19.03
CA ALA A 62 -15.67 0.96 17.90
C ALA A 62 -14.59 0.87 16.83
N LEU A 63 -14.70 -0.10 15.94
CA LEU A 63 -13.85 -0.18 14.76
C LEU A 63 -14.45 0.70 13.65
N PRO A 64 -13.63 1.50 12.93
CA PRO A 64 -14.12 2.13 11.71
C PRO A 64 -14.64 1.03 10.76
N GLY A 65 -15.72 1.32 10.02
CA GLY A 65 -16.37 0.33 9.15
C GLY A 65 -17.37 -0.56 9.88
N ASP A 66 -17.00 -1.12 11.02
CA ASP A 66 -17.82 -1.99 11.86
C ASP A 66 -18.61 -1.22 12.94
N ASP A 67 -18.58 0.09 12.96
CA ASP A 67 -19.23 0.92 13.96
C ASP A 67 -20.74 0.97 13.82
N ALA A 68 -21.48 0.33 14.72
CA ALA A 68 -22.93 0.30 14.78
C ALA A 68 -23.58 1.66 15.14
N GLY A 69 -22.81 2.64 15.62
CA GLY A 69 -23.29 3.98 15.97
C GLY A 69 -22.97 5.07 14.96
N ALA A 70 -22.37 4.76 13.82
CA ALA A 70 -21.91 5.72 12.82
C ALA A 70 -23.07 6.54 12.20
N ASN A 71 -24.23 5.91 11.98
CA ASN A 71 -25.40 6.59 11.46
C ASN A 71 -25.91 7.69 12.40
N ALA A 72 -26.02 7.37 13.67
CA ALA A 72 -26.51 8.32 14.67
C ALA A 72 -25.59 9.53 14.83
N ARG A 73 -24.28 9.36 14.60
CA ARG A 73 -23.28 10.45 14.73
C ARG A 73 -23.16 11.30 13.47
N TRP A 74 -23.20 10.69 12.30
CA TRP A 74 -22.85 11.37 11.03
C TRP A 74 -23.78 11.06 9.85
N GLY A 75 -24.82 10.24 10.03
CA GLY A 75 -25.63 9.75 8.91
C GLY A 75 -24.84 8.81 7.98
N ALA A 76 -23.75 8.20 8.47
CA ALA A 76 -23.01 7.18 7.74
C ALA A 76 -23.70 5.82 7.81
N THR A 77 -23.29 4.87 6.96
CA THR A 77 -23.79 3.50 7.07
C THR A 77 -23.20 2.85 8.34
N ASN A 78 -24.04 2.20 9.13
CA ASN A 78 -23.56 1.44 10.28
C ASN A 78 -22.87 0.16 9.83
N GLY A 79 -21.81 -0.24 10.55
CA GLY A 79 -21.38 -1.62 10.63
C GLY A 79 -22.28 -2.44 11.57
N ASN A 80 -21.95 -3.71 11.74
CA ASN A 80 -22.75 -4.63 12.56
C ASN A 80 -22.26 -4.71 14.02
N GLY A 81 -21.05 -4.23 14.33
CA GLY A 81 -20.46 -4.20 15.68
C GLY A 81 -19.95 -5.54 16.16
N ASP A 82 -19.59 -6.46 15.26
CA ASP A 82 -19.12 -7.80 15.61
C ASP A 82 -17.59 -7.89 15.87
N GLY A 83 -16.87 -6.78 15.70
CA GLY A 83 -15.42 -6.71 15.91
C GLY A 83 -14.59 -7.11 14.69
N VAL A 84 -15.22 -7.28 13.53
CA VAL A 84 -14.59 -7.63 12.25
C VAL A 84 -14.86 -6.54 11.24
N VAL A 85 -13.90 -6.24 10.41
CA VAL A 85 -14.12 -5.41 9.20
C VAL A 85 -14.28 -6.38 8.03
N ALA A 86 -15.55 -6.70 7.74
CA ALA A 86 -15.91 -7.70 6.75
C ALA A 86 -15.65 -7.23 5.32
N GLY A 87 -15.11 -8.13 4.50
CA GLY A 87 -14.75 -7.89 3.12
C GLY A 87 -13.24 -7.79 2.89
N VAL A 88 -12.85 -7.72 1.62
CA VAL A 88 -11.44 -7.69 1.21
C VAL A 88 -10.97 -6.26 0.93
N TYR A 89 -9.68 -6.01 1.16
CA TYR A 89 -9.08 -4.66 1.02
C TYR A 89 -9.22 -4.08 -0.39
N ASN A 90 -9.31 -4.92 -1.40
CA ASN A 90 -9.42 -4.54 -2.81
C ASN A 90 -10.86 -4.55 -3.34
N THR A 91 -11.86 -4.47 -2.47
CA THR A 91 -13.26 -4.40 -2.88
C THR A 91 -13.49 -3.21 -3.82
N GLY A 92 -13.85 -3.48 -5.04
CA GLY A 92 -14.15 -2.44 -6.03
C GLY A 92 -15.24 -2.87 -7.01
N PRO A 93 -16.14 -1.98 -7.41
CA PRO A 93 -16.35 -0.63 -6.88
C PRO A 93 -16.87 -0.65 -5.44
N CYS A 94 -16.43 0.32 -4.64
CA CYS A 94 -16.86 0.45 -3.25
C CYS A 94 -18.37 0.66 -3.13
N VAL A 95 -19.01 -0.12 -2.26
CA VAL A 95 -20.42 0.02 -1.91
C VAL A 95 -20.54 0.31 -0.41
N VAL A 96 -21.56 1.10 -0.04
CA VAL A 96 -21.77 1.56 1.35
C VAL A 96 -22.03 0.42 2.33
N THR A 97 -22.47 -0.75 1.85
CA THR A 97 -22.72 -1.94 2.66
C THR A 97 -21.48 -2.76 2.94
N ALA A 98 -20.35 -2.50 2.27
CA ALA A 98 -19.10 -3.16 2.53
C ALA A 98 -18.35 -2.41 3.64
N GLU A 99 -18.07 -3.06 4.76
CA GLU A 99 -17.41 -2.44 5.91
C GLU A 99 -16.00 -1.96 5.58
N THR A 100 -15.27 -2.65 4.73
CA THR A 100 -13.98 -2.20 4.19
C THR A 100 -14.05 -0.86 3.45
N CYS A 101 -15.21 -0.53 2.86
CA CYS A 101 -15.47 0.75 2.21
C CYS A 101 -15.99 1.79 3.20
N SER A 102 -16.95 1.39 4.07
CA SER A 102 -17.47 2.23 5.16
C SER A 102 -16.37 2.65 6.14
N TRP A 103 -15.30 1.88 6.28
CA TRP A 103 -14.08 2.26 7.00
C TRP A 103 -13.58 3.66 6.63
N TRP A 104 -13.46 3.95 5.35
CA TRP A 104 -12.97 5.24 4.87
C TRP A 104 -13.94 6.37 5.13
N ASP A 105 -15.26 6.13 4.99
CA ASP A 105 -16.29 7.13 5.30
C ASP A 105 -16.30 7.48 6.80
N HIS A 106 -16.19 6.47 7.67
CA HIS A 106 -16.13 6.67 9.11
C HIS A 106 -14.92 7.50 9.53
N LEU A 107 -13.73 7.19 9.02
CA LEU A 107 -12.51 7.96 9.33
C LEU A 107 -12.55 9.38 8.77
N ARG A 108 -13.15 9.59 7.60
CA ARG A 108 -13.30 10.92 6.99
C ARG A 108 -14.30 11.78 7.72
N ARG A 109 -15.47 11.24 8.04
CA ARG A 109 -16.51 11.96 8.78
C ARG A 109 -16.10 12.28 10.21
N SER A 110 -15.31 11.43 10.83
CA SER A 110 -14.74 11.69 12.16
C SER A 110 -13.57 12.68 12.16
N GLY A 111 -13.06 13.04 10.98
CA GLY A 111 -11.94 14.00 10.81
C GLY A 111 -10.55 13.43 11.01
N PHE A 112 -10.41 12.10 11.16
CA PHE A 112 -9.08 11.46 11.29
C PHE A 112 -8.35 11.31 9.95
N VAL A 113 -9.10 11.22 8.84
CA VAL A 113 -8.53 11.14 7.48
C VAL A 113 -9.17 12.23 6.63
N ALA A 114 -8.37 12.87 5.79
CA ALA A 114 -8.86 13.89 4.87
C ALA A 114 -9.66 13.29 3.70
N GLY A 115 -10.59 14.08 3.14
CA GLY A 115 -11.41 13.70 2.01
C GLY A 115 -12.88 13.44 2.37
N ALA A 116 -13.63 12.85 1.45
CA ALA A 116 -15.05 12.53 1.61
C ALA A 116 -15.41 11.21 0.90
N GLY A 117 -16.50 10.58 1.36
CA GLY A 117 -17.08 9.38 0.75
C GLY A 117 -16.33 8.08 1.10
N ILE A 118 -16.76 7.01 0.44
CA ILE A 118 -16.36 5.63 0.75
C ILE A 118 -15.16 5.12 -0.07
N SER A 119 -14.74 5.86 -1.10
CA SER A 119 -13.71 5.40 -2.03
C SER A 119 -12.38 5.18 -1.32
N GLN A 120 -11.75 4.07 -1.62
CA GLN A 120 -10.41 3.75 -1.14
C GLN A 120 -9.38 4.74 -1.71
N PRO A 121 -8.40 5.20 -0.93
CA PRO A 121 -7.33 6.03 -1.45
C PRO A 121 -6.35 5.21 -2.31
N LEU A 122 -5.59 5.93 -3.13
CA LEU A 122 -4.48 5.37 -3.88
C LEU A 122 -3.16 5.79 -3.23
N ASN A 123 -2.20 4.88 -3.24
CA ASN A 123 -0.84 5.16 -2.79
C ASN A 123 -0.03 5.94 -3.83
N ALA A 124 1.21 6.29 -3.52
CA ALA A 124 2.12 7.06 -4.37
C ALA A 124 2.51 6.38 -5.71
N VAL A 125 2.09 5.13 -5.93
CA VAL A 125 2.33 4.35 -7.16
C VAL A 125 1.02 3.88 -7.81
N SER A 126 -0.10 4.53 -7.48
CA SER A 126 -1.44 4.24 -8.00
C SER A 126 -1.99 2.85 -7.64
N GLY A 127 -1.47 2.23 -6.60
CA GLY A 127 -2.03 1.03 -6.00
C GLY A 127 -3.14 1.37 -5.00
N LEU A 128 -4.10 0.45 -4.81
CA LEU A 128 -5.14 0.61 -3.80
C LEU A 128 -4.54 0.54 -2.39
N VAL A 129 -5.06 1.39 -1.53
CA VAL A 129 -4.86 1.30 -0.09
C VAL A 129 -6.19 0.91 0.54
N GLY A 130 -6.23 -0.22 1.19
CA GLY A 130 -7.46 -0.74 1.78
C GLY A 130 -7.20 -1.49 3.07
N VAL A 131 -8.29 -1.89 3.71
CA VAL A 131 -8.26 -2.61 4.98
C VAL A 131 -9.10 -3.88 4.90
N GLN A 132 -8.77 -4.87 5.70
CA GLN A 132 -9.55 -6.09 5.89
C GLN A 132 -9.18 -6.75 7.22
N THR A 133 -10.02 -7.66 7.69
CA THR A 133 -9.70 -8.54 8.82
C THR A 133 -9.38 -9.93 8.30
N GLY A 134 -8.19 -10.47 8.63
CA GLY A 134 -7.78 -11.78 8.14
C GLY A 134 -7.94 -11.92 6.63
N GLY A 135 -8.56 -13.00 6.16
CA GLY A 135 -8.84 -13.25 4.74
C GLY A 135 -10.01 -12.44 4.17
N GLY A 136 -10.63 -11.56 4.95
CA GLY A 136 -11.77 -10.75 4.51
C GLY A 136 -13.11 -11.49 4.59
N GLU A 137 -13.19 -12.51 5.46
CA GLU A 137 -14.41 -13.27 5.68
C GLU A 137 -15.53 -12.40 6.24
N ILE A 138 -16.77 -12.81 5.94
CA ILE A 138 -17.98 -12.19 6.48
C ILE A 138 -18.52 -13.11 7.58
N PRO A 139 -18.61 -12.65 8.83
CA PRO A 139 -19.17 -13.46 9.91
C PRO A 139 -20.59 -13.99 9.58
N PRO A 140 -20.95 -15.21 10.02
CA PRO A 140 -20.27 -16.03 11.05
C PRO A 140 -19.15 -16.95 10.54
N ALA A 141 -18.61 -16.75 9.33
CA ALA A 141 -17.46 -17.51 8.87
C ALA A 141 -16.24 -17.29 9.77
N ALA A 142 -15.46 -18.34 10.01
CA ALA A 142 -14.24 -18.23 10.79
C ALA A 142 -13.20 -17.38 10.07
N ILE A 143 -12.56 -16.45 10.80
CA ILE A 143 -11.48 -15.62 10.24
C ILE A 143 -10.29 -16.53 9.91
N THR A 144 -9.86 -16.51 8.65
CA THR A 144 -8.65 -17.21 8.22
C THR A 144 -7.43 -16.30 8.25
N PRO A 145 -6.26 -16.82 8.67
CA PRO A 145 -5.04 -16.05 8.62
C PRO A 145 -4.57 -15.85 7.18
N VAL A 146 -3.95 -14.70 6.92
CA VAL A 146 -3.33 -14.40 5.63
C VAL A 146 -1.87 -13.99 5.81
N LEU A 147 -1.11 -14.09 4.74
CA LEU A 147 0.33 -13.78 4.72
C LEU A 147 1.12 -14.57 5.77
N GLY A 148 0.68 -15.78 6.06
CA GLY A 148 1.38 -16.71 6.94
C GLY A 148 2.45 -17.53 6.21
N GLY A 149 3.12 -18.42 6.96
CA GLY A 149 3.95 -19.49 6.39
C GLY A 149 3.11 -20.57 5.73
N VAL A 150 3.72 -21.74 5.47
CA VAL A 150 3.03 -22.88 4.86
C VAL A 150 1.73 -23.20 5.63
N GLY A 151 0.61 -23.27 4.94
CA GLY A 151 -0.71 -23.50 5.53
C GLY A 151 -1.24 -22.32 6.35
N GLY A 152 -0.77 -21.08 6.11
CA GLY A 152 -1.20 -19.89 6.85
C GLY A 152 -0.65 -19.77 8.27
N ALA A 153 0.30 -20.62 8.67
CA ALA A 153 0.85 -20.63 10.02
C ALA A 153 1.46 -19.27 10.40
N GLY A 154 1.03 -18.71 11.53
CA GLY A 154 1.47 -17.41 12.03
C GLY A 154 1.04 -16.21 11.17
N GLY A 155 0.02 -16.37 10.33
CA GLY A 155 -0.53 -15.30 9.50
C GLY A 155 -1.27 -14.22 10.30
N PHE A 156 -1.69 -13.17 9.62
CA PHE A 156 -2.46 -12.07 10.19
C PHE A 156 -3.93 -12.45 10.32
N PHE A 157 -4.47 -12.34 11.54
CA PHE A 157 -5.89 -12.57 11.86
C PHE A 157 -6.66 -11.27 12.12
N GLY A 158 -5.96 -10.23 12.58
CA GLY A 158 -6.55 -8.95 12.96
C GLY A 158 -6.86 -8.04 11.78
N VAL A 159 -7.32 -6.85 12.12
CA VAL A 159 -7.48 -5.77 11.14
C VAL A 159 -6.11 -5.37 10.62
N MET A 160 -5.97 -5.35 9.31
CA MET A 160 -4.74 -4.94 8.64
C MET A 160 -5.02 -3.95 7.54
N MET A 161 -4.05 -3.10 7.28
CA MET A 161 -4.01 -2.23 6.11
C MET A 161 -3.08 -2.82 5.07
N CYS A 162 -3.51 -2.85 3.81
CA CYS A 162 -2.73 -3.29 2.67
C CYS A 162 -2.53 -2.15 1.67
N SER A 163 -1.36 -2.09 1.06
CA SER A 163 -0.97 -1.16 0.00
C SER A 163 -0.42 -1.95 -1.18
N ALA A 164 -1.06 -1.83 -2.34
CA ALA A 164 -0.78 -2.67 -3.51
C ALA A 164 0.08 -1.95 -4.57
N ASN A 165 0.44 -2.69 -5.62
CA ASN A 165 1.17 -2.23 -6.80
C ASN A 165 2.53 -1.59 -6.50
N LEU A 166 3.18 -1.99 -5.40
CA LEU A 166 4.48 -1.46 -5.02
C LEU A 166 5.58 -2.10 -5.87
N PRO A 167 6.35 -1.32 -6.65
CA PRO A 167 7.54 -1.84 -7.32
C PRO A 167 8.50 -2.47 -6.30
N ASP A 168 9.24 -3.48 -6.72
CA ASP A 168 10.14 -4.27 -5.87
C ASP A 168 11.06 -3.42 -4.98
N LYS A 169 11.77 -2.45 -5.55
CA LYS A 169 12.63 -1.51 -4.80
C LYS A 169 11.87 -0.76 -3.71
N VAL A 170 10.64 -0.34 -4.02
CA VAL A 170 9.81 0.44 -3.08
C VAL A 170 9.31 -0.48 -1.97
N ALA A 171 8.82 -1.68 -2.32
CA ALA A 171 8.31 -2.65 -1.35
C ALA A 171 9.41 -3.10 -0.38
N ILE A 172 10.57 -3.52 -0.90
CA ILE A 172 11.72 -3.97 -0.09
C ILE A 172 12.18 -2.84 0.84
N ALA A 173 12.37 -1.63 0.31
CA ALA A 173 12.83 -0.51 1.12
C ALA A 173 11.81 -0.05 2.16
N THR A 174 10.50 -0.18 1.87
CA THR A 174 9.43 0.12 2.83
C THR A 174 9.46 -0.88 3.98
N ASP A 175 9.53 -2.17 3.67
CA ASP A 175 9.63 -3.23 4.68
C ASP A 175 10.90 -3.08 5.52
N THR A 176 12.07 -2.89 4.89
CA THR A 176 13.36 -2.64 5.59
C THR A 176 13.31 -1.46 6.57
N GLN A 177 12.55 -0.40 6.25
CA GLN A 177 12.45 0.78 7.13
C GLN A 177 11.39 0.63 8.22
N MET A 178 10.41 -0.24 8.02
CA MET A 178 9.30 -0.44 8.95
C MET A 178 9.45 -1.70 9.80
N ASP A 179 10.19 -2.71 9.31
CA ASP A 179 10.29 -4.04 9.93
C ASP A 179 11.61 -4.75 9.60
N ASP A 180 11.55 -6.05 9.30
CA ASP A 180 12.69 -6.96 9.23
C ASP A 180 13.22 -7.24 7.81
N SER A 181 12.65 -6.67 6.77
CA SER A 181 12.94 -6.96 5.36
C SER A 181 12.60 -8.38 4.92
N VAL A 182 11.87 -9.13 5.70
CA VAL A 182 11.52 -10.52 5.38
C VAL A 182 10.04 -10.61 5.03
N ARG A 183 9.75 -10.83 3.77
CA ARG A 183 8.40 -10.81 3.20
C ARG A 183 7.33 -11.59 3.97
N THR A 184 7.71 -12.62 4.70
CA THR A 184 6.80 -13.58 5.34
C THR A 184 6.76 -13.50 6.85
N THR A 185 7.56 -12.62 7.47
CA THR A 185 7.66 -12.48 8.93
C THR A 185 7.42 -11.03 9.35
N GLY A 186 7.45 -10.79 10.64
CA GLY A 186 7.34 -9.44 11.19
C GLY A 186 5.93 -8.84 11.21
N SER A 187 5.87 -7.53 11.39
CA SER A 187 4.66 -6.71 11.45
C SER A 187 4.22 -6.17 10.10
N VAL A 188 5.12 -6.15 9.13
CA VAL A 188 4.86 -5.83 7.72
C VAL A 188 5.14 -7.08 6.90
N ARG A 189 4.19 -7.48 6.08
CA ARG A 189 4.37 -8.67 5.23
C ARG A 189 3.96 -8.39 3.80
N GLY A 190 4.63 -9.08 2.87
CA GLY A 190 4.47 -8.86 1.45
C GLY A 190 3.92 -10.06 0.69
N GLN A 191 3.17 -9.79 -0.35
CA GLN A 191 2.75 -10.76 -1.37
C GLN A 191 3.28 -10.34 -2.73
N LEU A 192 3.94 -11.26 -3.44
CA LEU A 192 4.28 -11.04 -4.86
C LEU A 192 2.98 -10.96 -5.67
N GLN A 193 2.84 -9.93 -6.48
CA GLN A 193 1.66 -9.71 -7.29
C GLN A 193 1.81 -10.34 -8.68
N THR A 194 0.74 -10.97 -9.14
CA THR A 194 0.58 -11.45 -10.52
C THR A 194 -0.43 -10.60 -11.31
N THR A 195 -1.24 -9.82 -10.60
CA THR A 195 -2.26 -8.92 -11.15
C THR A 195 -2.25 -7.61 -10.36
N ASN A 196 -2.86 -6.57 -10.89
CA ASN A 196 -3.03 -5.30 -10.18
C ASN A 196 -4.02 -5.47 -9.01
N ASN A 197 -3.64 -4.95 -7.83
CA ASN A 197 -4.46 -4.98 -6.61
C ASN A 197 -5.03 -6.38 -6.33
N PRO A 198 -4.21 -7.44 -6.18
CA PRO A 198 -4.69 -8.79 -6.00
C PRO A 198 -5.34 -8.97 -4.63
N ALA A 199 -6.20 -9.96 -4.48
CA ALA A 199 -6.62 -10.43 -3.17
C ALA A 199 -5.41 -10.95 -2.37
N ILE A 200 -5.46 -10.79 -1.04
CA ILE A 200 -4.39 -11.26 -0.16
C ILE A 200 -4.53 -12.77 0.07
N ALA A 201 -3.47 -13.50 -0.23
CA ALA A 201 -3.44 -14.96 -0.09
C ALA A 201 -3.21 -15.39 1.37
N ALA A 202 -3.76 -16.55 1.72
CA ALA A 202 -3.51 -17.17 3.02
C ALA A 202 -2.00 -17.47 3.21
N ASP A 203 -1.35 -18.02 2.19
CA ASP A 203 0.06 -18.35 2.22
C ASP A 203 0.90 -17.23 1.58
N ALA A 204 1.87 -16.74 2.31
CA ALA A 204 2.96 -15.95 1.76
C ALA A 204 4.08 -16.85 1.19
N THR A 205 3.75 -18.12 0.87
CA THR A 205 4.70 -19.05 0.28
C THR A 205 5.12 -18.57 -1.11
N GLY A 206 6.38 -18.39 -1.29
CA GLY A 206 6.97 -17.90 -2.53
C GLY A 206 8.39 -17.43 -2.25
N PRO A 207 9.14 -17.07 -3.30
CA PRO A 207 10.51 -16.62 -3.14
C PRO A 207 10.55 -15.38 -2.23
N ALA A 208 11.67 -15.20 -1.53
CA ALA A 208 11.99 -13.96 -0.85
C ALA A 208 11.78 -12.75 -1.78
N TYR A 209 11.81 -11.56 -1.25
CA TYR A 209 11.85 -10.37 -2.10
C TYR A 209 12.94 -10.51 -3.17
N ALA A 210 12.61 -10.13 -4.39
CA ALA A 210 13.55 -10.12 -5.50
C ALA A 210 13.44 -8.78 -6.23
N GLU A 211 14.56 -8.06 -6.29
CA GLU A 211 14.70 -6.82 -7.06
C GLU A 211 15.02 -7.17 -8.51
N THR A 212 13.99 -7.32 -9.31
CA THR A 212 14.10 -7.67 -10.74
C THR A 212 13.87 -6.47 -11.65
N GLY A 213 13.33 -5.37 -11.09
CA GLY A 213 12.87 -4.19 -11.85
C GLY A 213 11.49 -4.37 -12.49
N THR A 214 10.88 -5.54 -12.38
CA THR A 214 9.57 -5.86 -12.97
C THR A 214 8.56 -6.40 -11.96
N ASN A 215 9.03 -6.92 -10.82
CA ASN A 215 8.16 -7.41 -9.77
C ASN A 215 7.41 -6.28 -9.09
N THR A 216 6.16 -6.58 -8.72
CA THR A 216 5.35 -5.73 -7.86
C THR A 216 4.86 -6.52 -6.66
N TYR A 217 4.65 -5.83 -5.56
CA TYR A 217 4.24 -6.43 -4.28
C TYR A 217 3.04 -5.68 -3.69
N ALA A 218 2.19 -6.41 -2.97
CA ALA A 218 1.29 -5.85 -1.98
C ALA A 218 1.94 -6.00 -0.61
N LEU A 219 2.01 -4.92 0.16
CA LEU A 219 2.45 -4.95 1.55
C LEU A 219 1.25 -4.75 2.47
N CYS A 220 1.16 -5.57 3.51
CA CYS A 220 0.14 -5.43 4.55
C CYS A 220 0.79 -5.31 5.93
N ARG A 221 0.15 -4.52 6.80
CA ARG A 221 0.54 -4.33 8.20
C ARG A 221 -0.67 -4.45 9.10
N LEU A 222 -0.54 -5.11 10.24
CA LEU A 222 -1.55 -5.09 11.32
C LEU A 222 -1.68 -3.68 11.90
N LEU A 223 -2.91 -3.30 12.19
CA LEU A 223 -3.28 -2.02 12.82
C LEU A 223 -3.44 -2.17 14.33
#